data_9fcbd678c662d3ff43732836f38ddaad
#
_entry.id   9fcbd678c662d3ff43732836f38ddaad
#
_cell.length_a   1.000
_cell.length_b   1.000
_cell.length_c   1.000
_cell.angle_alpha   90.00
_cell.angle_beta   90.00
_cell.angle_gamma   90.00
#
_symmetry.space_group_name_H-M   'P 1'
#
loop_
_entity.id
_entity.type
_entity.pdbx_description
1 polymer ?
#
loop_
_entity_poly.entity_id
_entity_poly.type
_entity_poly.pdbx_seq_one_letter_code
_entity_poly.pdbx_strand_id
1 'polypeptide(L)'
;YDISATDGITTGQWVGIDIPMSTYASLTLTAAEQFKTTGDGTVWLDNLYFWKAASAAGTVTTLSDLTVDGSTIAGFGSTSISYSVELPFGTATVPTVAATTTDAGASAVVTAAASIPGTTSIAVTAADGVSTSTITVSFTIDPTPQTAAPTPSQDEADVISVYSDAYTTIATNSNPAWGQSTVVTEIQIAGNNTLEYANLNYQGMEYQTSDVSAMDYLHLDVY
;
A
#
# COMPACT_ATOMS: atom_id res chain seq x y z
N TYR A 1 18.57 17.99 48.79
CA TYR A 1 17.17 18.45 48.69
C TYR A 1 16.67 18.79 50.11
N ASP A 2 16.11 19.95 50.28
CA ASP A 2 15.51 20.38 51.54
C ASP A 2 14.00 20.14 51.52
N ILE A 3 13.56 19.23 52.38
CA ILE A 3 12.12 18.94 52.53
C ILE A 3 11.51 20.03 53.43
N SER A 4 10.48 20.68 52.95
CA SER A 4 9.87 21.80 53.64
C SER A 4 8.32 21.78 53.53
N ALA A 5 7.66 22.75 54.14
CA ALA A 5 6.23 22.92 54.05
C ALA A 5 5.74 23.14 52.59
N THR A 6 6.61 23.58 51.69
CA THR A 6 6.28 23.72 50.26
C THR A 6 6.12 22.37 49.52
N ASP A 7 6.61 21.28 50.14
CA ASP A 7 6.40 19.92 49.63
C ASP A 7 5.07 19.32 50.09
N GLY A 8 4.17 20.14 50.65
CA GLY A 8 2.84 19.76 51.10
C GLY A 8 2.82 18.99 52.45
N ILE A 9 3.90 18.99 53.20
CA ILE A 9 3.99 18.29 54.50
C ILE A 9 3.05 18.94 55.50
N THR A 10 2.17 18.13 56.06
CA THR A 10 1.22 18.52 57.10
C THR A 10 1.32 17.56 58.28
N THR A 11 1.20 18.12 59.52
CA THR A 11 1.27 17.30 60.72
C THR A 11 0.15 16.28 60.78
N GLY A 12 0.50 15.01 61.06
CA GLY A 12 -0.47 13.94 61.26
C GLY A 12 -0.96 13.27 59.94
N GLN A 13 -0.31 13.57 58.82
CA GLN A 13 -0.60 12.96 57.51
C GLN A 13 0.67 12.39 56.88
N TRP A 14 0.57 11.21 56.23
CA TRP A 14 1.63 10.75 55.33
C TRP A 14 1.57 11.53 54.02
N VAL A 15 2.70 12.05 53.59
CA VAL A 15 2.85 12.78 52.34
C VAL A 15 3.88 12.09 51.47
N GLY A 16 3.49 11.70 50.26
CA GLY A 16 4.44 11.19 49.25
C GLY A 16 5.15 12.35 48.58
N ILE A 17 6.49 12.26 48.52
CA ILE A 17 7.32 13.27 47.86
C ILE A 17 8.15 12.58 46.78
N ASP A 18 7.92 12.98 45.52
CA ASP A 18 8.74 12.57 44.40
C ASP A 18 9.82 13.62 44.10
N ILE A 19 11.06 13.27 44.36
CA ILE A 19 12.21 14.15 44.12
C ILE A 19 12.81 13.79 42.76
N PRO A 20 12.76 14.66 41.76
CA PRO A 20 13.36 14.38 40.45
C PRO A 20 14.86 14.12 40.57
N MET A 21 15.36 13.01 40.01
CA MET A 21 16.80 12.71 40.02
C MET A 21 17.65 13.75 39.32
N SER A 22 17.05 14.60 38.42
CA SER A 22 17.71 15.77 37.87
C SER A 22 18.13 16.80 38.90
N THR A 23 17.52 16.81 40.09
CA THR A 23 17.94 17.61 41.25
C THR A 23 19.38 17.28 41.68
N TYR A 24 19.83 16.05 41.41
CA TYR A 24 21.15 15.55 41.75
C TYR A 24 22.08 15.39 40.53
N ALA A 25 21.83 16.14 39.45
CA ALA A 25 22.60 16.03 38.20
C ALA A 25 24.11 16.30 38.32
N SER A 26 24.52 16.97 39.40
CA SER A 26 25.94 17.18 39.71
C SER A 26 26.62 15.99 40.38
N LEU A 27 25.89 14.95 40.74
CA LEU A 27 26.40 13.73 41.40
C LEU A 27 26.57 12.60 40.38
N THR A 28 27.51 11.70 40.67
CA THR A 28 27.65 10.44 39.92
C THR A 28 26.61 9.45 40.44
N LEU A 29 25.53 9.23 39.68
CA LEU A 29 24.39 8.42 40.09
C LEU A 29 24.52 6.94 39.65
N THR A 30 25.69 6.48 39.26
CA THR A 30 25.92 5.07 38.85
C THR A 30 25.99 4.10 40.04
N ALA A 31 26.20 4.62 41.24
CA ALA A 31 26.21 3.84 42.47
C ALA A 31 25.68 4.72 43.63
N ALA A 32 24.41 4.57 43.98
CA ALA A 32 23.83 5.20 45.15
C ALA A 32 23.94 4.23 46.35
N GLU A 33 24.72 4.58 47.35
CA GLU A 33 24.99 3.70 48.52
C GLU A 33 24.35 4.19 49.80
N GLN A 34 24.01 5.47 49.90
CA GLN A 34 23.52 6.06 51.16
C GLN A 34 22.38 7.05 50.90
N PHE A 35 21.41 7.01 51.80
CA PHE A 35 20.43 8.05 51.99
C PHE A 35 20.61 8.64 53.39
N LYS A 36 20.68 9.96 53.51
CA LYS A 36 20.86 10.63 54.77
C LYS A 36 19.84 11.73 54.97
N THR A 37 19.17 11.73 56.13
CA THR A 37 18.35 12.84 56.59
C THR A 37 19.07 13.63 57.67
N THR A 38 18.92 14.94 57.68
CA THR A 38 19.44 15.83 58.72
C THR A 38 18.36 16.81 59.11
N GLY A 39 18.27 17.18 60.35
CA GLY A 39 17.29 18.14 60.90
C GLY A 39 17.13 18.00 62.38
N ASP A 40 16.30 18.83 62.98
CA ASP A 40 15.94 18.79 64.40
C ASP A 40 14.54 18.19 64.54
N GLY A 41 14.36 17.26 65.51
CA GLY A 41 13.05 16.66 65.78
C GLY A 41 12.95 15.19 65.39
N THR A 42 11.70 14.70 65.25
CA THR A 42 11.38 13.30 64.94
C THR A 42 10.72 13.23 63.55
N VAL A 43 11.25 12.36 62.71
CA VAL A 43 10.73 12.07 61.38
C VAL A 43 10.43 10.59 61.26
N TRP A 44 9.31 10.24 60.68
CA TRP A 44 8.97 8.87 60.29
C TRP A 44 9.07 8.78 58.78
N LEU A 45 9.77 7.79 58.27
CA LEU A 45 9.97 7.52 56.88
C LEU A 45 9.42 6.12 56.55
N ASP A 46 8.77 6.00 55.39
CA ASP A 46 8.33 4.74 54.84
C ASP A 46 8.40 4.79 53.29
N ASN A 47 8.37 3.63 52.65
CA ASN A 47 8.34 3.48 51.18
C ASN A 47 9.45 4.29 50.46
N LEU A 48 10.69 4.23 50.94
CA LEU A 48 11.84 4.83 50.30
C LEU A 48 12.32 3.95 49.13
N TYR A 49 12.14 4.40 47.92
CA TYR A 49 12.55 3.67 46.71
C TYR A 49 12.87 4.62 45.56
N PHE A 50 13.68 4.14 44.61
CA PHE A 50 13.85 4.79 43.31
C PHE A 50 12.90 4.17 42.33
N TRP A 51 12.29 4.99 41.48
CA TRP A 51 11.41 4.53 40.42
C TRP A 51 11.68 5.26 39.10
N LYS A 52 11.37 4.60 38.01
CA LYS A 52 11.47 5.17 36.67
C LYS A 52 10.05 5.33 36.11
N ALA A 53 9.71 6.53 35.71
CA ALA A 53 8.46 6.74 35.04
C ALA A 53 8.38 5.84 33.76
N ALA A 54 7.24 5.21 33.56
CA ALA A 54 7.00 4.53 32.28
C ALA A 54 7.24 5.52 31.15
N SER A 55 8.01 5.10 30.16
CA SER A 55 8.10 5.87 28.92
C SER A 55 6.72 6.05 28.35
N ALA A 56 6.35 7.26 27.97
CA ALA A 56 5.09 7.45 27.25
C ALA A 56 5.10 6.56 26.02
N ALA A 57 4.02 5.80 25.82
CA ALA A 57 3.88 4.96 24.65
C ALA A 57 3.90 5.86 23.38
N GLY A 58 4.61 5.41 22.35
CA GLY A 58 4.76 6.18 21.12
C GLY A 58 3.43 6.29 20.36
N THR A 59 3.26 7.40 19.66
CA THR A 59 2.08 7.68 18.80
C THR A 59 2.33 7.33 17.32
N VAL A 60 3.43 6.64 17.01
CA VAL A 60 3.88 6.33 15.66
C VAL A 60 2.98 5.26 15.04
N THR A 61 2.32 5.60 13.95
CA THR A 61 1.44 4.71 13.16
C THR A 61 1.98 4.42 11.77
N THR A 62 3.27 4.68 11.53
CA THR A 62 3.92 4.44 10.23
C THR A 62 4.46 3.02 10.13
N LEU A 63 4.69 2.58 8.89
CA LEU A 63 5.35 1.31 8.59
C LEU A 63 6.83 1.52 8.30
N SER A 64 7.66 0.56 8.68
CA SER A 64 9.05 0.45 8.25
C SER A 64 9.18 -0.40 6.98
N ASP A 65 8.21 -1.29 6.71
CA ASP A 65 8.12 -2.07 5.49
C ASP A 65 6.67 -2.51 5.20
N LEU A 66 6.36 -2.65 3.92
CA LEU A 66 5.10 -3.20 3.41
C LEU A 66 5.43 -4.11 2.23
N THR A 67 5.08 -5.38 2.34
CA THR A 67 5.41 -6.38 1.32
C THR A 67 4.17 -6.95 0.66
N VAL A 68 4.30 -7.30 -0.62
CA VAL A 68 3.34 -8.08 -1.40
C VAL A 68 4.07 -9.33 -1.87
N ASP A 69 3.55 -10.51 -1.54
CA ASP A 69 4.17 -11.82 -1.80
C ASP A 69 5.65 -11.88 -1.38
N GLY A 70 5.97 -11.25 -0.23
CA GLY A 70 7.30 -11.25 0.37
C GLY A 70 8.28 -10.23 -0.21
N SER A 71 7.89 -9.44 -1.22
CA SER A 71 8.71 -8.37 -1.79
C SER A 71 8.19 -7.00 -1.35
N THR A 72 9.09 -6.09 -0.96
CA THR A 72 8.69 -4.71 -0.62
C THR A 72 7.96 -4.08 -1.80
N ILE A 73 6.80 -3.47 -1.53
CA ILE A 73 5.96 -2.85 -2.55
C ILE A 73 6.70 -1.71 -3.27
N ALA A 74 6.53 -1.64 -4.59
CA ALA A 74 7.15 -0.58 -5.38
C ALA A 74 6.69 0.81 -4.90
N GLY A 75 7.63 1.75 -4.77
CA GLY A 75 7.35 3.10 -4.29
C GLY A 75 7.01 3.18 -2.80
N PHE A 76 7.42 2.17 -2.00
CA PHE A 76 7.21 2.20 -0.56
C PHE A 76 7.72 3.52 0.06
N GLY A 77 6.89 4.11 0.90
CA GLY A 77 7.22 5.28 1.72
C GLY A 77 6.53 5.18 3.06
N SER A 78 7.28 5.33 4.16
CA SER A 78 6.78 5.10 5.52
C SER A 78 5.56 5.95 5.91
N THR A 79 5.32 7.07 5.22
CA THR A 79 4.19 7.97 5.44
C THR A 79 3.08 7.82 4.40
N SER A 80 3.28 6.99 3.37
CA SER A 80 2.25 6.74 2.35
C SER A 80 1.15 5.87 2.91
N ILE A 81 -0.11 6.22 2.62
CA ILE A 81 -1.31 5.53 3.12
C ILE A 81 -2.08 4.78 2.04
N SER A 82 -1.64 4.85 0.78
CA SER A 82 -2.27 4.14 -0.32
C SER A 82 -1.26 3.69 -1.36
N TYR A 83 -1.48 2.49 -1.89
CA TYR A 83 -0.67 1.87 -2.94
C TYR A 83 -1.58 1.22 -3.96
N SER A 84 -1.11 1.11 -5.21
CA SER A 84 -1.77 0.36 -6.29
C SER A 84 -0.79 -0.66 -6.85
N VAL A 85 -1.26 -1.89 -7.04
CA VAL A 85 -0.52 -2.99 -7.63
C VAL A 85 -1.33 -3.55 -8.77
N GLU A 86 -0.79 -3.47 -9.98
CA GLU A 86 -1.35 -4.13 -11.14
C GLU A 86 -0.78 -5.55 -11.22
N LEU A 87 -1.67 -6.52 -11.34
CA LEU A 87 -1.35 -7.94 -11.39
C LEU A 87 -1.48 -8.44 -12.83
N PRO A 88 -0.68 -9.45 -13.22
CA PRO A 88 -0.80 -10.05 -14.54
C PRO A 88 -2.21 -10.56 -14.83
N PHE A 89 -2.60 -10.50 -16.09
CA PHE A 89 -3.85 -11.07 -16.55
C PHE A 89 -4.01 -12.54 -16.10
N GLY A 90 -5.21 -12.91 -15.68
CA GLY A 90 -5.50 -14.28 -15.21
C GLY A 90 -5.09 -14.55 -13.77
N THR A 91 -4.53 -13.57 -13.03
CA THR A 91 -4.28 -13.74 -11.60
C THR A 91 -5.59 -13.94 -10.86
N ALA A 92 -5.78 -15.09 -10.24
CA ALA A 92 -7.01 -15.46 -9.52
C ALA A 92 -6.88 -15.41 -8.00
N THR A 93 -5.64 -15.40 -7.49
CA THR A 93 -5.36 -15.45 -6.05
C THR A 93 -4.96 -14.08 -5.54
N VAL A 94 -5.61 -13.62 -4.47
CA VAL A 94 -5.24 -12.36 -3.81
C VAL A 94 -3.83 -12.48 -3.26
N PRO A 95 -2.89 -11.56 -3.61
CA PRO A 95 -1.53 -11.59 -3.09
C PRO A 95 -1.49 -11.43 -1.57
N THR A 96 -0.51 -12.06 -0.95
CA THR A 96 -0.29 -11.94 0.50
C THR A 96 0.38 -10.61 0.82
N VAL A 97 -0.28 -9.80 1.64
CA VAL A 97 0.27 -8.53 2.13
C VAL A 97 0.77 -8.71 3.56
N ALA A 98 1.98 -8.25 3.83
CA ALA A 98 2.52 -8.16 5.19
C ALA A 98 3.06 -6.77 5.47
N ALA A 99 2.92 -6.31 6.71
CA ALA A 99 3.31 -4.98 7.15
C ALA A 99 4.17 -5.06 8.39
N THR A 100 5.26 -4.29 8.43
CA THR A 100 6.13 -4.13 9.60
C THR A 100 6.02 -2.71 10.10
N THR A 101 5.69 -2.55 11.38
CA THR A 101 5.55 -1.23 12.01
C THR A 101 6.92 -0.59 12.26
N THR A 102 6.98 0.75 12.22
CA THR A 102 8.20 1.51 12.56
C THR A 102 8.48 1.44 14.05
N ASP A 103 7.46 1.51 14.89
CA ASP A 103 7.57 1.36 16.35
C ASP A 103 7.29 -0.10 16.71
N ALA A 104 8.22 -0.74 17.41
CA ALA A 104 8.11 -2.14 17.85
C ALA A 104 6.95 -2.37 18.84
N GLY A 105 6.47 -1.32 19.51
CA GLY A 105 5.30 -1.37 20.39
C GLY A 105 3.96 -1.20 19.65
N ALA A 106 3.98 -0.80 18.39
CA ALA A 106 2.78 -0.67 17.55
C ALA A 106 2.37 -2.04 16.98
N SER A 107 1.11 -2.15 16.57
CA SER A 107 0.57 -3.34 15.91
C SER A 107 -0.03 -3.02 14.55
N ALA A 108 0.04 -3.95 13.61
CA ALA A 108 -0.60 -3.86 12.31
C ALA A 108 -1.50 -5.08 12.09
N VAL A 109 -2.76 -4.83 11.71
CA VAL A 109 -3.73 -5.87 11.37
C VAL A 109 -4.06 -5.76 9.89
N VAL A 110 -3.76 -6.82 9.14
CA VAL A 110 -4.04 -6.90 7.70
C VAL A 110 -5.39 -7.58 7.47
N THR A 111 -6.26 -6.91 6.72
CA THR A 111 -7.50 -7.48 6.20
C THR A 111 -7.36 -7.61 4.70
N ALA A 112 -7.21 -8.83 4.21
CA ALA A 112 -7.02 -9.11 2.79
C ALA A 112 -8.25 -8.71 1.96
N ALA A 113 -8.02 -8.35 0.70
CA ALA A 113 -9.09 -8.19 -0.28
C ALA A 113 -9.88 -9.50 -0.41
N ALA A 114 -11.19 -9.41 -0.64
CA ALA A 114 -12.05 -10.59 -0.82
C ALA A 114 -11.92 -11.20 -2.22
N SER A 115 -11.48 -10.41 -3.20
CA SER A 115 -11.33 -10.79 -4.61
C SER A 115 -10.34 -9.87 -5.30
N ILE A 116 -10.01 -10.20 -6.56
CA ILE A 116 -9.31 -9.31 -7.49
C ILE A 116 -10.28 -8.98 -8.62
N PRO A 117 -10.41 -7.69 -9.01
CA PRO A 117 -9.90 -6.49 -8.34
C PRO A 117 -10.41 -6.33 -6.91
N GLY A 118 -9.60 -5.68 -6.05
CA GLY A 118 -9.98 -5.47 -4.66
C GLY A 118 -8.92 -4.72 -3.86
N THR A 119 -9.23 -4.46 -2.60
CA THR A 119 -8.35 -3.69 -1.73
C THR A 119 -8.09 -4.43 -0.42
N THR A 120 -6.81 -4.60 -0.11
CA THR A 120 -6.33 -5.02 1.21
C THR A 120 -6.15 -3.79 2.08
N SER A 121 -6.63 -3.83 3.32
CA SER A 121 -6.47 -2.76 4.30
C SER A 121 -5.56 -3.19 5.44
N ILE A 122 -4.74 -2.28 5.92
CA ILE A 122 -3.83 -2.46 7.04
C ILE A 122 -4.19 -1.42 8.11
N ALA A 123 -4.76 -1.86 9.22
CA ALA A 123 -5.04 -1.02 10.37
C ALA A 123 -3.82 -1.04 11.29
N VAL A 124 -3.18 0.11 11.48
CA VAL A 124 -2.04 0.28 12.38
C VAL A 124 -2.51 0.98 13.64
N THR A 125 -2.20 0.39 14.80
CA THR A 125 -2.43 0.99 16.12
C THR A 125 -1.07 1.23 16.77
N ALA A 126 -0.81 2.47 17.16
CA ALA A 126 0.43 2.85 17.83
C ALA A 126 0.57 2.20 19.23
N ALA A 127 1.76 2.28 19.82
CA ALA A 127 2.06 1.74 21.12
C ALA A 127 1.21 2.37 22.25
N ASP A 128 0.64 3.57 22.05
CA ASP A 128 -0.27 4.22 23.00
C ASP A 128 -1.66 3.56 23.06
N GLY A 129 -1.98 2.65 22.12
CA GLY A 129 -3.25 1.96 22.02
C GLY A 129 -4.42 2.84 21.53
N VAL A 130 -4.17 4.11 21.17
CA VAL A 130 -5.20 5.10 20.79
C VAL A 130 -4.97 5.67 19.42
N SER A 131 -3.73 6.05 19.08
CA SER A 131 -3.37 6.58 17.76
C SER A 131 -3.47 5.51 16.71
N THR A 132 -4.23 5.76 15.63
CA THR A 132 -4.45 4.78 14.57
C THR A 132 -4.25 5.39 13.19
N SER A 133 -3.88 4.56 12.22
CA SER A 133 -3.91 4.88 10.80
C SER A 133 -4.38 3.67 9.99
N THR A 134 -4.87 3.93 8.77
CA THR A 134 -5.22 2.87 7.83
C THR A 134 -4.44 3.06 6.53
N ILE A 135 -3.75 2.02 6.11
CA ILE A 135 -3.05 1.95 4.83
C ILE A 135 -3.81 1.00 3.92
N THR A 136 -3.87 1.30 2.63
CA THR A 136 -4.57 0.49 1.64
C THR A 136 -3.66 0.06 0.50
N VAL A 137 -3.83 -1.18 0.04
CA VAL A 137 -3.22 -1.72 -1.18
C VAL A 137 -4.34 -2.16 -2.12
N SER A 138 -4.52 -1.44 -3.22
CA SER A 138 -5.52 -1.76 -4.24
C SER A 138 -4.88 -2.64 -5.32
N PHE A 139 -5.50 -3.78 -5.59
CA PHE A 139 -5.10 -4.69 -6.65
C PHE A 139 -6.01 -4.51 -7.87
N THR A 140 -5.41 -4.37 -9.04
CA THR A 140 -6.05 -4.38 -10.34
C THR A 140 -5.46 -5.50 -11.18
N ILE A 141 -6.11 -5.86 -12.28
CA ILE A 141 -5.58 -6.82 -13.26
C ILE A 141 -5.21 -6.06 -14.53
N ASP A 142 -4.02 -6.35 -15.05
CA ASP A 142 -3.63 -5.92 -16.37
C ASP A 142 -4.66 -6.45 -17.39
N PRO A 143 -5.37 -5.57 -18.11
CA PRO A 143 -6.38 -5.99 -19.08
C PRO A 143 -5.77 -6.55 -20.37
N THR A 144 -4.45 -6.46 -20.56
CA THR A 144 -3.79 -6.85 -21.81
C THR A 144 -3.89 -8.36 -22.03
N PRO A 145 -4.39 -8.84 -23.19
CA PRO A 145 -4.40 -10.27 -23.53
C PRO A 145 -3.00 -10.86 -23.48
N GLN A 146 -2.85 -12.07 -22.95
CA GLN A 146 -1.56 -12.76 -22.84
C GLN A 146 -1.38 -13.86 -23.91
N THR A 147 -2.45 -14.15 -24.67
CA THR A 147 -2.45 -15.11 -25.76
C THR A 147 -2.90 -14.42 -27.04
N ALA A 148 -2.30 -14.78 -28.16
CA ALA A 148 -2.71 -14.30 -29.47
C ALA A 148 -4.17 -14.68 -29.78
N ALA A 149 -4.82 -13.90 -30.63
CA ALA A 149 -6.08 -14.28 -31.25
C ALA A 149 -5.95 -15.65 -31.98
N PRO A 150 -7.03 -16.42 -32.06
CA PRO A 150 -7.00 -17.69 -32.81
C PRO A 150 -6.54 -17.47 -34.25
N THR A 151 -5.69 -18.38 -34.75
CA THR A 151 -5.30 -18.34 -36.16
C THR A 151 -6.52 -18.64 -37.05
N PRO A 152 -6.86 -17.77 -37.99
CA PRO A 152 -7.96 -18.02 -38.92
C PRO A 152 -7.72 -19.28 -39.75
N SER A 153 -8.79 -19.96 -40.18
CA SER A 153 -8.74 -21.24 -40.91
C SER A 153 -9.33 -21.22 -42.30
N GLN A 154 -9.85 -20.07 -42.75
CA GLN A 154 -10.44 -19.92 -44.09
C GLN A 154 -9.32 -19.85 -45.14
N ASP A 155 -9.59 -20.34 -46.35
CA ASP A 155 -8.68 -20.19 -47.47
C ASP A 155 -8.54 -18.70 -47.85
N GLU A 156 -7.33 -18.24 -48.15
CA GLU A 156 -7.06 -16.83 -48.49
C GLU A 156 -7.88 -16.37 -49.72
N ALA A 157 -8.16 -17.31 -50.64
CA ALA A 157 -8.97 -17.03 -51.82
C ALA A 157 -10.43 -16.63 -51.53
N ASP A 158 -10.93 -17.01 -50.36
CA ASP A 158 -12.31 -16.77 -49.87
C ASP A 158 -12.38 -15.64 -48.86
N VAL A 159 -11.26 -14.87 -48.67
CA VAL A 159 -11.15 -13.83 -47.65
C VAL A 159 -10.83 -12.47 -48.26
N ILE A 160 -11.54 -11.42 -47.81
CA ILE A 160 -11.14 -10.03 -47.98
C ILE A 160 -10.67 -9.53 -46.62
N SER A 161 -9.36 -9.50 -46.38
CA SER A 161 -8.79 -9.11 -45.12
C SER A 161 -8.62 -7.60 -44.98
N VAL A 162 -9.19 -7.03 -43.93
CA VAL A 162 -9.05 -5.61 -43.57
C VAL A 162 -7.87 -5.42 -42.58
N TYR A 163 -7.69 -6.35 -41.65
CA TYR A 163 -6.56 -6.37 -40.68
C TYR A 163 -6.32 -7.81 -40.22
N SER A 164 -5.16 -8.35 -40.51
CA SER A 164 -4.74 -9.70 -40.07
C SER A 164 -3.25 -9.94 -40.35
N ASP A 165 -2.58 -10.70 -39.50
CA ASP A 165 -1.24 -11.26 -39.77
C ASP A 165 -1.29 -12.50 -40.66
N ALA A 166 -2.45 -13.19 -40.72
CA ALA A 166 -2.60 -14.45 -41.41
C ALA A 166 -2.91 -14.32 -42.90
N TYR A 167 -3.43 -13.17 -43.35
CA TYR A 167 -3.89 -12.91 -44.72
C TYR A 167 -3.29 -11.64 -45.30
N THR A 168 -3.22 -11.56 -46.60
CA THR A 168 -2.89 -10.32 -47.31
C THR A 168 -4.02 -9.30 -47.13
N THR A 169 -3.73 -8.20 -46.41
CA THR A 169 -4.71 -7.15 -46.14
C THR A 169 -4.85 -6.21 -47.33
N ILE A 170 -6.10 -5.76 -47.60
CA ILE A 170 -6.37 -4.66 -48.53
C ILE A 170 -5.87 -3.34 -47.94
N ALA A 171 -5.74 -2.29 -48.77
CA ALA A 171 -5.32 -0.99 -48.27
C ALA A 171 -6.30 -0.47 -47.20
N THR A 172 -5.79 -0.32 -45.97
CA THR A 172 -6.58 0.02 -44.79
C THR A 172 -5.90 1.13 -43.99
N ASN A 173 -6.69 2.10 -43.53
CA ASN A 173 -6.35 3.07 -42.50
C ASN A 173 -7.07 2.66 -41.22
N SER A 174 -6.34 2.11 -40.26
CA SER A 174 -6.87 1.64 -38.97
C SER A 174 -7.16 2.77 -38.00
N ASN A 175 -6.68 3.99 -38.27
CA ASN A 175 -6.85 5.15 -37.39
C ASN A 175 -7.23 6.42 -38.17
N PRO A 176 -8.40 6.46 -38.84
CA PRO A 176 -8.87 7.68 -39.52
C PRO A 176 -9.19 8.78 -38.52
N ALA A 177 -8.90 10.02 -38.89
CA ALA A 177 -9.09 11.20 -38.03
C ALA A 177 -10.56 11.70 -38.07
N TRP A 178 -11.47 11.01 -37.41
CA TRP A 178 -12.88 11.35 -37.33
C TRP A 178 -13.25 12.22 -36.11
N GLY A 179 -12.25 12.68 -35.32
CA GLY A 179 -12.47 13.47 -34.12
C GLY A 179 -12.73 12.65 -32.86
N GLN A 180 -12.44 11.36 -32.91
CA GLN A 180 -12.51 10.46 -31.74
C GLN A 180 -11.47 10.80 -30.70
N SER A 181 -11.74 10.43 -29.41
CA SER A 181 -10.78 10.45 -28.32
C SER A 181 -10.06 9.11 -28.13
N THR A 182 -10.48 8.08 -28.84
CA THR A 182 -9.85 6.76 -28.86
C THR A 182 -8.40 6.88 -29.31
N VAL A 183 -7.49 6.26 -28.56
CA VAL A 183 -6.08 6.11 -28.94
C VAL A 183 -5.92 4.72 -29.55
N VAL A 184 -5.47 4.69 -30.81
CA VAL A 184 -5.22 3.43 -31.53
C VAL A 184 -3.73 3.16 -31.56
N THR A 185 -3.33 2.00 -31.08
CA THR A 185 -1.95 1.52 -31.07
C THR A 185 -1.90 0.10 -31.60
N GLU A 186 -0.96 -0.20 -32.49
CA GLU A 186 -0.64 -1.58 -32.86
C GLU A 186 0.36 -2.14 -31.85
N ILE A 187 0.01 -3.23 -31.19
CA ILE A 187 0.83 -3.92 -30.18
C ILE A 187 1.04 -5.37 -30.57
N GLN A 188 2.08 -6.00 -29.99
CA GLN A 188 2.36 -7.41 -30.17
C GLN A 188 1.82 -8.22 -29.00
N ILE A 189 0.90 -9.16 -29.25
CA ILE A 189 0.40 -10.09 -28.24
C ILE A 189 0.80 -11.51 -28.63
N ALA A 190 1.73 -12.10 -27.87
CA ALA A 190 2.30 -13.41 -28.15
C ALA A 190 2.80 -13.57 -29.61
N GLY A 191 3.35 -12.49 -30.19
CA GLY A 191 3.89 -12.46 -31.55
C GLY A 191 2.87 -12.15 -32.66
N ASN A 192 1.61 -11.87 -32.33
CA ASN A 192 0.55 -11.47 -33.24
C ASN A 192 0.29 -9.96 -33.15
N ASN A 193 0.21 -9.27 -34.29
CA ASN A 193 -0.17 -7.86 -34.33
C ASN A 193 -1.64 -7.69 -33.95
N THR A 194 -1.90 -6.81 -33.00
CA THR A 194 -3.24 -6.55 -32.47
C THR A 194 -3.46 -5.06 -32.38
N LEU A 195 -4.63 -4.57 -32.77
CA LEU A 195 -5.01 -3.18 -32.55
C LEU A 195 -5.59 -3.01 -31.14
N GLU A 196 -4.93 -2.18 -30.33
CA GLU A 196 -5.45 -1.72 -29.06
C GLU A 196 -6.23 -0.42 -29.28
N TYR A 197 -7.46 -0.35 -28.77
CA TYR A 197 -8.29 0.84 -28.73
C TYR A 197 -8.43 1.34 -27.29
N ALA A 198 -7.48 2.14 -26.83
CA ALA A 198 -7.50 2.70 -25.49
C ALA A 198 -8.42 3.93 -25.42
N ASN A 199 -9.08 4.14 -24.27
CA ASN A 199 -10.05 5.24 -24.03
C ASN A 199 -11.16 5.29 -25.09
N LEU A 200 -11.67 4.13 -25.49
CA LEU A 200 -12.64 3.97 -26.56
C LEU A 200 -13.91 4.79 -26.34
N ASN A 201 -14.13 5.80 -27.19
CA ASN A 201 -15.43 6.47 -27.31
C ASN A 201 -16.15 6.07 -28.62
N TYR A 202 -15.45 6.07 -29.71
CA TYR A 202 -15.77 5.41 -30.98
C TYR A 202 -14.51 5.26 -31.82
N GLN A 203 -14.46 4.24 -32.67
CA GLN A 203 -13.38 3.98 -33.60
C GLN A 203 -13.91 3.21 -34.80
N GLY A 204 -13.31 3.42 -35.94
CA GLY A 204 -13.55 2.66 -37.14
C GLY A 204 -12.31 2.56 -38.00
N MET A 205 -12.43 1.91 -39.12
CA MET A 205 -11.39 1.76 -40.13
C MET A 205 -11.91 2.24 -41.48
N GLU A 206 -11.05 2.90 -42.25
CA GLU A 206 -11.28 3.20 -43.66
C GLU A 206 -10.47 2.21 -44.48
N TYR A 207 -11.08 1.52 -45.42
CA TYR A 207 -10.40 0.57 -46.27
C TYR A 207 -10.83 0.71 -47.72
N GLN A 208 -10.03 0.13 -48.61
CA GLN A 208 -10.30 0.13 -50.02
C GLN A 208 -11.72 -0.40 -50.33
N THR A 209 -12.47 0.31 -51.11
CA THR A 209 -13.80 -0.14 -51.56
C THR A 209 -13.72 -1.54 -52.18
N SER A 210 -14.46 -2.48 -51.59
CA SER A 210 -14.46 -3.88 -51.99
C SER A 210 -15.90 -4.37 -52.14
N ASP A 211 -16.14 -5.23 -53.10
CA ASP A 211 -17.42 -5.90 -53.27
C ASP A 211 -17.48 -7.09 -52.29
N VAL A 212 -18.33 -7.01 -51.31
CA VAL A 212 -18.55 -8.05 -50.27
C VAL A 212 -19.90 -8.77 -50.48
N SER A 213 -20.58 -8.59 -51.63
CA SER A 213 -21.89 -9.18 -51.85
C SER A 213 -21.92 -10.71 -51.93
N ALA A 214 -20.76 -11.32 -52.16
CA ALA A 214 -20.59 -12.78 -52.16
C ALA A 214 -20.07 -13.33 -50.81
N MET A 215 -19.84 -12.48 -49.80
CA MET A 215 -19.35 -12.91 -48.46
C MET A 215 -20.53 -13.25 -47.57
N ASP A 216 -20.43 -14.38 -46.87
CA ASP A 216 -21.46 -14.85 -45.93
C ASP A 216 -21.28 -14.25 -44.51
N TYR A 217 -20.05 -13.90 -44.10
CA TYR A 217 -19.74 -13.49 -42.75
C TYR A 217 -18.79 -12.29 -42.71
N LEU A 218 -18.96 -11.43 -41.71
CA LEU A 218 -17.93 -10.57 -41.18
C LEU A 218 -17.38 -11.23 -39.90
N HIS A 219 -16.09 -11.51 -39.87
CA HIS A 219 -15.41 -12.09 -38.69
C HIS A 219 -14.50 -11.06 -38.05
N LEU A 220 -14.47 -11.05 -36.72
CA LEU A 220 -13.50 -10.33 -35.93
C LEU A 220 -13.29 -11.05 -34.62
N ASP A 221 -12.05 -11.08 -34.17
CA ASP A 221 -11.69 -11.48 -32.79
C ASP A 221 -11.66 -10.25 -31.90
N VAL A 222 -12.29 -10.32 -30.74
CA VAL A 222 -12.37 -9.23 -29.76
C VAL A 222 -12.02 -9.79 -28.38
N TYR A 223 -11.28 -9.00 -27.62
CA TYR A 223 -10.90 -9.32 -26.26
C TYR A 223 -11.48 -8.33 -25.27
#